data_16dedc2b0b51f9493f4dc144144c2007
#
_entry.id   16dedc2b0b51f9493f4dc144144c2007
#
_cell.length_a   1.000
_cell.length_b   1.000
_cell.length_c   1.000
_cell.angle_alpha   90.00
_cell.angle_beta   90.00
_cell.angle_gamma   90.00
#
_symmetry.space_group_name_H-M   'P 1'
#
loop_
_entity.id
_entity.type
_entity.pdbx_description
1 polymer ?
#
loop_
_entity_poly.entity_id
_entity_poly.type
_entity_poly.pdbx_seq_one_letter_code
_entity_poly.pdbx_strand_id
1 'polypeptide(L)'
;MRKKITLGISSCLLGKSVRYDGKHKLDHYLKDAFGKSVKWVSVCPEVECGLGVPREPMHLIGKPKSPRLVTRNSNIDHTDKMLTWARARLKQLETEELAGFVFKSGSPSCGLKEVLSEKRTGIFAKEFSAHFRFMPVEDSDSLRDDKIREEFIKKISLPSAA
;
A
#
# COMPACT_ATOMS: atom_id res chain seq x y z
N MET A 1 -10.14 28.61 -2.31
CA MET A 1 -10.32 27.18 -1.92
C MET A 1 -8.96 26.51 -1.75
N ARG A 2 -8.77 25.83 -0.63
CA ARG A 2 -7.53 25.06 -0.44
C ARG A 2 -7.53 23.85 -1.35
N LYS A 3 -6.42 23.64 -2.05
CA LYS A 3 -6.20 22.43 -2.86
C LYS A 3 -6.20 21.22 -1.94
N LYS A 4 -6.93 20.16 -2.29
CA LYS A 4 -6.90 18.91 -1.54
C LYS A 4 -5.54 18.24 -1.66
N ILE A 5 -5.10 17.64 -0.56
CA ILE A 5 -3.89 16.82 -0.55
C ILE A 5 -4.22 15.48 -1.20
N THR A 6 -3.40 15.04 -2.13
CA THR A 6 -3.58 13.73 -2.78
C THR A 6 -2.76 12.68 -2.04
N LEU A 7 -3.43 11.63 -1.53
CA LEU A 7 -2.80 10.50 -0.88
C LEU A 7 -3.09 9.20 -1.61
N GLY A 8 -2.07 8.38 -1.77
CA GLY A 8 -2.26 7.01 -2.20
C GLY A 8 -2.74 6.14 -1.04
N ILE A 9 -3.46 5.08 -1.33
CA ILE A 9 -3.97 4.15 -0.31
C ILE A 9 -4.21 2.77 -0.90
N SER A 10 -4.00 1.73 -0.08
CA SER A 10 -4.41 0.37 -0.43
C SER A 10 -5.93 0.32 -0.58
N SER A 11 -6.42 -0.15 -1.72
CA SER A 11 -7.86 -0.05 -2.10
C SER A 11 -8.83 -0.68 -1.11
N CYS A 12 -8.44 -1.78 -0.46
CA CYS A 12 -9.31 -2.46 0.50
C CYS A 12 -9.64 -1.58 1.72
N LEU A 13 -8.78 -0.64 2.06
CA LEU A 13 -9.00 0.30 3.18
C LEU A 13 -10.12 1.31 2.90
N LEU A 14 -10.47 1.52 1.64
CA LEU A 14 -11.59 2.38 1.21
C LEU A 14 -12.90 1.61 1.02
N GLY A 15 -12.93 0.33 1.39
CA GLY A 15 -14.13 -0.50 1.26
C GLY A 15 -14.30 -1.18 -0.09
N LYS A 16 -13.28 -1.18 -0.95
CA LYS A 16 -13.31 -1.94 -2.20
C LYS A 16 -13.11 -3.43 -1.91
N SER A 17 -13.96 -4.26 -2.49
CA SER A 17 -13.97 -5.72 -2.26
C SER A 17 -12.89 -6.40 -3.10
N VAL A 18 -11.64 -6.09 -2.83
CA VAL A 18 -10.46 -6.49 -3.62
C VAL A 18 -9.54 -7.49 -2.91
N ARG A 19 -9.91 -7.90 -1.69
CA ARG A 19 -9.12 -8.89 -0.95
C ARG A 19 -9.30 -10.28 -1.58
N TYR A 20 -8.37 -11.19 -1.25
CA TYR A 20 -8.36 -12.55 -1.80
C TYR A 20 -9.71 -13.28 -1.58
N ASP A 21 -10.40 -13.00 -0.49
CA ASP A 21 -11.70 -13.61 -0.12
C ASP A 21 -12.91 -12.86 -0.68
N GLY A 22 -12.71 -11.83 -1.51
CA GLY A 22 -13.77 -10.99 -2.05
C GLY A 22 -14.30 -9.95 -1.09
N LYS A 23 -13.67 -9.78 0.06
CA LYS A 23 -14.07 -8.81 1.10
C LYS A 23 -13.22 -7.54 1.03
N HIS A 24 -13.48 -6.62 1.95
CA HIS A 24 -12.72 -5.38 2.10
C HIS A 24 -12.26 -5.22 3.55
N LYS A 25 -11.44 -4.22 3.80
CA LYS A 25 -10.99 -3.81 5.12
C LYS A 25 -11.19 -2.31 5.31
N LEU A 26 -12.42 -1.83 5.00
CA LEU A 26 -12.77 -0.43 5.16
C LEU A 26 -12.31 0.06 6.54
N ASP A 27 -11.47 1.08 6.54
CA ASP A 27 -10.95 1.68 7.75
C ASP A 27 -11.66 3.01 8.00
N HIS A 28 -12.73 2.96 8.77
CA HIS A 28 -13.51 4.15 9.15
C HIS A 28 -12.67 5.18 9.89
N TYR A 29 -11.74 4.71 10.70
CA TYR A 29 -10.87 5.57 11.48
C TYR A 29 -9.98 6.43 10.58
N LEU A 30 -9.34 5.85 9.57
CA LEU A 30 -8.54 6.59 8.60
C LEU A 30 -9.39 7.58 7.81
N LYS A 31 -10.55 7.14 7.37
CA LYS A 31 -11.48 7.97 6.62
C LYS A 31 -11.90 9.20 7.42
N ASP A 32 -12.20 9.02 8.69
CA ASP A 32 -12.59 10.10 9.58
C ASP A 32 -11.41 11.01 9.98
N ALA A 33 -10.24 10.42 10.23
CA ALA A 33 -9.04 11.16 10.64
C ALA A 33 -8.54 12.12 9.56
N PHE A 34 -8.60 11.72 8.28
CA PHE A 34 -8.17 12.57 7.17
C PHE A 34 -9.31 13.43 6.59
N GLY A 35 -10.56 13.06 6.85
CA GLY A 35 -11.73 13.83 6.48
C GLY A 35 -11.85 14.10 4.98
N LYS A 36 -12.49 15.22 4.66
CA LYS A 36 -12.73 15.64 3.26
C LYS A 36 -11.58 16.43 2.64
N SER A 37 -10.49 16.63 3.39
CA SER A 37 -9.32 17.41 2.94
C SER A 37 -8.40 16.61 2.01
N VAL A 38 -8.66 15.33 1.83
CA VAL A 38 -7.79 14.41 1.09
C VAL A 38 -8.51 13.86 -0.14
N LYS A 39 -7.79 13.86 -1.26
CA LYS A 39 -8.18 13.14 -2.46
C LYS A 39 -7.43 11.81 -2.46
N TRP A 40 -8.16 10.70 -2.50
CA TRP A 40 -7.58 9.37 -2.46
C TRP A 40 -7.28 8.82 -3.85
N VAL A 41 -6.08 8.29 -4.03
CA VAL A 41 -5.70 7.47 -5.19
C VAL A 41 -5.51 6.05 -4.69
N SER A 42 -6.44 5.16 -5.03
CA SER A 42 -6.44 3.80 -4.52
C SER A 42 -5.66 2.84 -5.43
N VAL A 43 -4.91 1.94 -4.82
CA VAL A 43 -4.12 0.93 -5.53
C VAL A 43 -4.34 -0.43 -4.87
N CYS A 44 -4.61 -1.46 -5.66
CA CYS A 44 -4.61 -2.84 -5.21
C CYS A 44 -3.60 -3.63 -6.04
N PRO A 45 -2.39 -3.89 -5.52
CA PRO A 45 -1.37 -4.58 -6.31
C PRO A 45 -1.79 -5.95 -6.83
N GLU A 46 -2.52 -6.70 -6.02
CA GLU A 46 -2.92 -8.07 -6.38
C GLU A 46 -3.95 -8.08 -7.50
N VAL A 47 -4.98 -7.26 -7.41
CA VAL A 47 -6.00 -7.16 -8.47
C VAL A 47 -5.41 -6.51 -9.73
N GLU A 48 -4.68 -5.42 -9.57
CA GLU A 48 -4.16 -4.66 -10.72
C GLU A 48 -3.09 -5.43 -11.49
N CYS A 49 -2.32 -6.30 -10.85
CA CYS A 49 -1.38 -7.15 -11.56
C CYS A 49 -2.03 -8.38 -12.21
N GLY A 50 -3.33 -8.56 -12.04
CA GLY A 50 -4.12 -9.55 -12.77
C GLY A 50 -4.45 -10.84 -12.03
N LEU A 51 -4.39 -10.85 -10.70
CA LEU A 51 -4.64 -12.07 -9.92
C LEU A 51 -6.12 -12.38 -9.67
N GLY A 52 -7.02 -11.42 -9.91
CA GLY A 52 -8.47 -11.65 -9.77
C GLY A 52 -8.98 -11.71 -8.34
N VAL A 53 -10.32 -11.82 -8.21
CA VAL A 53 -11.06 -11.94 -6.95
C VAL A 53 -12.19 -12.95 -7.17
N PRO A 54 -12.41 -13.95 -6.33
CA PRO A 54 -11.52 -14.38 -5.25
C PRO A 54 -10.22 -15.00 -5.77
N ARG A 55 -9.24 -15.13 -4.90
CA ARG A 55 -7.97 -15.76 -5.25
C ARG A 55 -7.39 -16.48 -4.04
N GLU A 56 -6.44 -17.35 -4.28
CA GLU A 56 -5.75 -18.06 -3.21
C GLU A 56 -4.93 -17.10 -2.37
N PRO A 57 -4.94 -17.22 -1.03
CA PRO A 57 -4.08 -16.40 -0.19
C PRO A 57 -2.61 -16.65 -0.48
N MET A 58 -1.80 -15.61 -0.34
CA MET A 58 -0.38 -15.65 -0.63
C MET A 58 0.45 -15.32 0.61
N HIS A 59 1.71 -15.69 0.57
CA HIS A 59 2.68 -15.34 1.59
C HIS A 59 4.02 -14.98 0.95
N LEU A 60 4.89 -14.37 1.75
CA LEU A 60 6.26 -14.07 1.33
C LEU A 60 7.19 -15.15 1.83
N ILE A 61 8.06 -15.65 0.96
CA ILE A 61 9.10 -16.63 1.28
C ILE A 61 10.45 -16.15 0.77
N GLY A 62 11.50 -16.89 1.11
CA GLY A 62 12.85 -16.60 0.64
C GLY A 62 13.58 -15.56 1.48
N LYS A 63 14.58 -14.93 0.90
CA LYS A 63 15.45 -13.97 1.60
C LYS A 63 14.72 -12.64 1.85
N PRO A 64 14.90 -12.02 3.04
CA PRO A 64 14.26 -10.72 3.33
C PRO A 64 14.56 -9.61 2.30
N LYS A 65 15.74 -9.60 1.70
CA LYS A 65 16.13 -8.60 0.69
C LYS A 65 15.49 -8.85 -0.67
N SER A 66 15.12 -10.09 -0.99
CA SER A 66 14.50 -10.48 -2.25
C SER A 66 13.39 -11.49 -1.99
N PRO A 67 12.31 -11.07 -1.30
CA PRO A 67 11.23 -11.99 -0.99
C PRO A 67 10.47 -12.42 -2.25
N ARG A 68 9.92 -13.63 -2.20
CA ARG A 68 9.07 -14.17 -3.28
C ARG A 68 7.63 -14.22 -2.80
N LEU A 69 6.72 -13.78 -3.64
CA LEU A 69 5.27 -13.79 -3.39
C LEU A 69 4.69 -15.07 -3.97
N VAL A 70 4.24 -15.97 -3.10
CA VAL A 70 3.85 -17.32 -3.50
C VAL A 70 2.49 -17.68 -2.91
N THR A 71 1.64 -18.35 -3.70
CA THR A 71 0.36 -18.86 -3.22
C THR A 71 0.58 -19.93 -2.16
N ARG A 72 -0.26 -19.93 -1.10
CA ARG A 72 -0.05 -20.82 0.06
C ARG A 72 -0.22 -22.30 -0.25
N ASN A 73 -1.19 -22.64 -1.11
CA ASN A 73 -1.52 -24.04 -1.37
C ASN A 73 -0.95 -24.56 -2.68
N SER A 74 -1.05 -23.79 -3.75
CA SER A 74 -0.57 -24.20 -5.08
C SER A 74 0.90 -23.88 -5.34
N ASN A 75 1.55 -23.10 -4.46
CA ASN A 75 2.97 -22.71 -4.58
C ASN A 75 3.33 -22.00 -5.89
N ILE A 76 2.37 -21.24 -6.44
CA ILE A 76 2.63 -20.45 -7.65
C ILE A 76 3.30 -19.14 -7.24
N ASP A 77 4.43 -18.84 -7.88
CA ASP A 77 5.20 -17.62 -7.63
C ASP A 77 4.71 -16.50 -8.56
N HIS A 78 4.16 -15.44 -7.96
CA HIS A 78 3.65 -14.27 -8.68
C HIS A 78 4.56 -13.04 -8.56
N THR A 79 5.77 -13.21 -8.05
CA THR A 79 6.69 -12.08 -7.79
C THR A 79 6.99 -11.27 -9.04
N ASP A 80 7.42 -11.94 -10.11
CA ASP A 80 7.80 -11.24 -11.34
C ASP A 80 6.61 -10.53 -12.00
N LYS A 81 5.44 -11.14 -11.94
CA LYS A 81 4.20 -10.56 -12.43
C LYS A 81 3.88 -9.27 -11.69
N MET A 82 3.96 -9.28 -10.36
CA MET A 82 3.71 -8.09 -9.56
C MET A 82 4.78 -7.02 -9.74
N LEU A 83 6.06 -7.40 -9.84
CA LEU A 83 7.14 -6.45 -10.07
C LEU A 83 7.01 -5.74 -11.42
N THR A 84 6.67 -6.47 -12.47
CA THR A 84 6.46 -5.89 -13.81
C THR A 84 5.32 -4.88 -13.77
N TRP A 85 4.20 -5.24 -13.16
CA TRP A 85 3.08 -4.32 -12.98
C TRP A 85 3.47 -3.11 -12.12
N ALA A 86 4.17 -3.34 -11.02
CA ALA A 86 4.55 -2.27 -10.08
C ALA A 86 5.39 -1.20 -10.75
N ARG A 87 6.36 -1.58 -11.57
CA ARG A 87 7.22 -0.62 -12.28
C ARG A 87 6.43 0.30 -13.19
N ALA A 88 5.46 -0.24 -13.92
CA ALA A 88 4.59 0.56 -14.78
C ALA A 88 3.66 1.46 -13.96
N ARG A 89 3.09 0.91 -12.87
CA ARG A 89 2.17 1.66 -11.99
C ARG A 89 2.85 2.81 -11.27
N LEU A 90 4.09 2.61 -10.84
CA LEU A 90 4.87 3.66 -10.17
C LEU A 90 5.11 4.87 -11.09
N LYS A 91 5.36 4.64 -12.35
CA LYS A 91 5.48 5.72 -13.34
C LYS A 91 4.18 6.49 -13.49
N GLN A 92 3.04 5.82 -13.52
CA GLN A 92 1.73 6.46 -13.54
C GLN A 92 1.50 7.30 -12.28
N LEU A 93 1.89 6.77 -11.12
CA LEU A 93 1.73 7.47 -9.84
C LEU A 93 2.58 8.75 -9.75
N GLU A 94 3.67 8.85 -10.48
CA GLU A 94 4.47 10.08 -10.55
C GLU A 94 3.63 11.28 -11.01
N THR A 95 2.65 11.06 -11.88
CA THR A 95 1.80 12.12 -12.42
C THR A 95 0.66 12.53 -11.48
N GLU A 96 0.43 11.77 -10.41
CA GLU A 96 -0.69 12.02 -9.48
C GLU A 96 -0.36 13.04 -8.39
N GLU A 97 0.89 13.49 -8.31
CA GLU A 97 1.34 14.45 -7.30
C GLU A 97 1.03 14.00 -5.86
N LEU A 98 1.34 12.74 -5.55
CA LEU A 98 1.08 12.18 -4.22
C LEU A 98 1.89 12.90 -3.14
N ALA A 99 1.23 13.25 -2.03
CA ALA A 99 1.88 13.78 -0.84
C ALA A 99 2.35 12.67 0.11
N GLY A 100 1.79 11.48 -0.03
CA GLY A 100 2.12 10.31 0.78
C GLY A 100 1.33 9.09 0.37
N PHE A 101 1.56 7.98 1.06
CA PHE A 101 0.85 6.72 0.80
C PHE A 101 0.54 5.99 2.11
N VAL A 102 -0.67 5.44 2.19
CA VAL A 102 -1.13 4.62 3.32
C VAL A 102 -1.27 3.18 2.88
N PHE A 103 -0.46 2.30 3.44
CA PHE A 103 -0.44 0.88 3.11
C PHE A 103 -1.27 0.05 4.08
N LYS A 104 -1.93 -1.00 3.57
CA LYS A 104 -2.61 -1.99 4.40
C LYS A 104 -1.60 -2.82 5.17
N SER A 105 -1.70 -2.80 6.49
CA SER A 105 -0.82 -3.59 7.37
C SER A 105 -0.97 -5.09 7.13
N GLY A 106 0.12 -5.83 7.26
CA GLY A 106 0.11 -7.30 7.22
C GLY A 106 -0.10 -7.93 5.85
N SER A 107 -0.18 -7.16 4.78
CA SER A 107 -0.38 -7.69 3.43
C SER A 107 0.95 -8.11 2.79
N PRO A 108 1.03 -9.25 2.09
CA PRO A 108 2.25 -9.67 1.40
C PRO A 108 2.61 -8.75 0.21
N SER A 109 1.69 -7.93 -0.24
CA SER A 109 1.93 -6.94 -1.31
C SER A 109 2.06 -5.52 -0.76
N CYS A 110 1.23 -5.12 0.21
CA CYS A 110 1.17 -3.75 0.75
C CYS A 110 1.81 -3.59 2.13
N GLY A 111 2.18 -4.65 2.82
CA GLY A 111 2.73 -4.55 4.17
C GLY A 111 4.04 -3.78 4.21
N LEU A 112 4.01 -2.57 4.76
CA LEU A 112 5.17 -1.68 4.84
C LEU A 112 6.19 -2.18 5.85
N LYS A 113 5.72 -2.68 6.97
CA LYS A 113 6.53 -3.29 8.01
C LYS A 113 6.53 -4.81 7.85
N GLU A 114 7.20 -5.50 8.75
CA GLU A 114 7.27 -6.96 8.69
C GLU A 114 5.89 -7.61 8.56
N VAL A 115 5.71 -8.42 7.53
CA VAL A 115 4.46 -9.13 7.27
C VAL A 115 4.41 -10.34 8.21
N LEU A 116 3.48 -10.32 9.16
CA LEU A 116 3.37 -11.32 10.23
C LEU A 116 4.70 -11.41 10.99
N SER A 117 5.23 -12.60 11.25
CA SER A 117 6.53 -12.80 11.89
C SER A 117 7.67 -13.01 10.88
N GLU A 118 7.46 -12.73 9.61
CA GLU A 118 8.38 -13.14 8.54
C GLU A 118 9.50 -12.14 8.23
N LYS A 119 9.54 -10.99 8.87
CA LYS A 119 10.56 -9.93 8.69
C LYS A 119 10.76 -9.51 7.22
N ARG A 120 9.70 -9.52 6.44
CA ARG A 120 9.71 -9.16 5.02
C ARG A 120 8.71 -8.04 4.74
N THR A 121 9.11 -7.08 3.91
CA THR A 121 8.22 -6.02 3.43
C THR A 121 7.46 -6.51 2.21
N GLY A 122 6.18 -6.15 2.10
CA GLY A 122 5.36 -6.50 0.95
C GLY A 122 5.97 -6.04 -0.38
N ILE A 123 5.76 -6.81 -1.44
CA ILE A 123 6.42 -6.59 -2.74
C ILE A 123 6.22 -5.17 -3.27
N PHE A 124 4.96 -4.71 -3.32
CA PHE A 124 4.66 -3.36 -3.82
C PHE A 124 5.16 -2.27 -2.88
N ALA A 125 4.98 -2.44 -1.57
CA ALA A 125 5.44 -1.46 -0.58
C ALA A 125 6.95 -1.24 -0.67
N LYS A 126 7.71 -2.29 -0.89
CA LYS A 126 9.16 -2.23 -1.07
C LYS A 126 9.55 -1.46 -2.34
N GLU A 127 8.92 -1.79 -3.47
CA GLU A 127 9.17 -1.11 -4.75
C GLU A 127 8.76 0.36 -4.69
N PHE A 128 7.62 0.66 -4.06
CA PHE A 128 7.14 2.03 -3.86
C PHE A 128 8.15 2.85 -3.06
N SER A 129 8.61 2.32 -1.95
CA SER A 129 9.56 3.03 -1.07
C SER A 129 10.92 3.26 -1.72
N ALA A 130 11.35 2.35 -2.59
CA ALA A 130 12.59 2.52 -3.36
C ALA A 130 12.43 3.56 -4.46
N HIS A 131 11.26 3.63 -5.08
CA HIS A 131 10.96 4.57 -6.17
C HIS A 131 10.73 6.00 -5.67
N PHE A 132 9.93 6.14 -4.61
CA PHE A 132 9.61 7.42 -3.98
C PHE A 132 10.35 7.55 -2.64
N ARG A 133 11.66 7.66 -2.70
CA ARG A 133 12.56 7.58 -1.53
C ARG A 133 12.27 8.56 -0.41
N PHE A 134 11.73 9.72 -0.73
CA PHE A 134 11.48 10.80 0.24
C PHE A 134 9.99 11.02 0.53
N MET A 135 9.13 10.22 -0.06
CA MET A 135 7.69 10.36 0.15
C MET A 135 7.29 9.82 1.53
N PRO A 136 6.49 10.59 2.30
CA PRO A 136 5.93 10.07 3.54
C PRO A 136 5.06 8.83 3.29
N VAL A 137 5.35 7.76 4.01
CA VAL A 137 4.56 6.53 3.95
C VAL A 137 4.28 6.03 5.35
N GLU A 138 3.12 5.41 5.55
CA GLU A 138 2.78 4.78 6.82
C GLU A 138 1.79 3.64 6.59
N ASP A 139 1.70 2.71 7.55
CA ASP A 139 0.72 1.64 7.46
C ASP A 139 -0.54 1.96 8.27
N SER A 140 -1.63 1.26 7.93
CA SER A 140 -2.95 1.51 8.50
C SER A 140 -3.01 1.30 10.02
N ASP A 141 -2.28 0.32 10.55
CA ASP A 141 -2.29 0.06 11.99
C ASP A 141 -1.50 1.11 12.77
N SER A 142 -0.34 1.51 12.26
CA SER A 142 0.50 2.54 12.88
C SER A 142 -0.20 3.90 12.97
N LEU A 143 -1.05 4.22 12.00
CA LEU A 143 -1.80 5.48 12.00
C LEU A 143 -2.88 5.56 13.08
N ARG A 144 -3.14 4.49 13.81
CA ARG A 144 -4.00 4.52 14.99
C ARG A 144 -3.31 5.14 16.21
N ASP A 145 -1.99 5.15 16.23
CA ASP A 145 -1.22 5.86 17.23
C ASP A 145 -1.27 7.35 16.95
N ASP A 146 -1.72 8.13 17.92
CA ASP A 146 -1.93 9.58 17.78
C ASP A 146 -0.67 10.31 17.36
N LYS A 147 0.46 9.95 17.94
CA LYS A 147 1.74 10.60 17.69
C LYS A 147 2.24 10.32 16.26
N ILE A 148 2.17 9.08 15.84
CA ILE A 148 2.56 8.66 14.48
C ILE A 148 1.66 9.34 13.45
N ARG A 149 0.36 9.38 13.71
CA ARG A 149 -0.60 10.02 12.81
C ARG A 149 -0.36 11.52 12.68
N GLU A 150 -0.13 12.20 13.81
CA GLU A 150 0.17 13.64 13.81
C GLU A 150 1.44 13.96 13.03
N GLU A 151 2.49 13.16 13.21
CA GLU A 151 3.73 13.32 12.46
C GLU A 151 3.54 13.07 10.96
N PHE A 152 2.75 12.06 10.59
CA PHE A 152 2.44 11.77 9.19
C PHE A 152 1.65 12.92 8.55
N ILE A 153 0.61 13.40 9.22
CA ILE A 153 -0.19 14.54 8.74
C ILE A 153 0.69 15.78 8.55
N LYS A 154 1.60 16.02 9.46
CA LYS A 154 2.55 17.13 9.38
C LYS A 154 3.45 17.02 8.14
N LYS A 155 3.96 15.82 7.88
CA LYS A 155 4.83 15.58 6.72
C LYS A 155 4.11 15.75 5.39
N ILE A 156 2.88 15.22 5.27
CA ILE A 156 2.11 15.32 4.03
C ILE A 156 1.58 16.73 3.76
N SER A 157 1.52 17.58 4.80
CA SER A 157 1.07 18.96 4.70
C SER A 157 2.21 19.93 4.34
N LEU A 158 3.46 19.47 4.36
CA LEU A 158 4.60 20.28 3.96
C LEU A 158 4.64 20.43 2.43
N PRO A 159 5.05 21.63 1.91
CA PRO A 159 5.29 21.74 0.47
C PRO A 159 6.33 20.71 0.06
N SER A 160 6.09 20.03 -1.07
CA SER A 160 7.08 19.13 -1.63
C SER A 160 8.37 19.93 -1.88
N ALA A 161 9.49 19.41 -1.41
CA ALA A 161 10.79 19.98 -1.77
C ALA A 161 10.95 19.87 -3.29
N ALA A 162 11.02 21.01 -3.94
CA ALA A 162 11.26 21.09 -5.38
C ALA A 162 12.65 20.53 -5.71
#